data_9f5fb7dfd73a57ca4900c1c380486d73
#
_entry.id   9f5fb7dfd73a57ca4900c1c380486d73
#
_cell.length_a   1.000
_cell.length_b   1.000
_cell.length_c   1.000
_cell.angle_alpha   90.00
_cell.angle_beta   90.00
_cell.angle_gamma   90.00
#
_symmetry.space_group_name_H-M   'P 1'
#
loop_
_entity.id
_entity.type
_entity.pdbx_description
1 polymer ?
#
loop_
_entity_poly.entity_id
_entity_poly.type
_entity_poly.pdbx_seq_one_letter_code
_entity_poly.pdbx_strand_id
1 'polypeptide(L)'
;DMADRMLDREKHPEWQGERTKMVYAFPSNEKLWARYTELRSDSLRNDGDGAEATEFYRENREAMDVGAVVAWPERFNEDELSAIQHAMNLKHDRGESAFFAEYQNEPVVEAQGEEMLSADEIACKVNGYQRGEVPLGASHLTMFIDVQQKALFWMAVAWEESFTGHVVDYGTWPEQ
;
A
#
# COMPACT_ATOMS: atom_id res chain seq x y z
N ASP A 1 16.70 -0.08 -4.26
CA ASP A 1 15.78 -0.50 -5.32
C ASP A 1 16.56 -0.79 -6.60
N MET A 2 16.07 -1.77 -7.42
CA MET A 2 16.70 -2.14 -8.69
C MET A 2 16.70 -0.97 -9.68
N ALA A 3 15.58 -0.25 -9.75
CA ALA A 3 15.43 0.92 -10.61
C ALA A 3 16.42 2.03 -10.26
N ASP A 4 16.61 2.32 -8.97
CA ASP A 4 17.59 3.31 -8.51
C ASP A 4 19.02 2.94 -8.92
N ARG A 5 19.36 1.65 -8.82
CA ARG A 5 20.69 1.16 -9.23
C ARG A 5 20.92 1.28 -10.73
N MET A 6 19.86 1.06 -11.53
CA MET A 6 19.92 1.19 -12.98
C MET A 6 19.98 2.65 -13.46
N LEU A 7 19.41 3.58 -12.69
CA LEU A 7 19.47 5.02 -12.96
C LEU A 7 20.76 5.69 -12.48
N ASP A 8 21.58 4.96 -11.71
CA ASP A 8 22.89 5.45 -11.25
C ASP A 8 23.91 5.41 -12.40
N ARG A 9 24.09 6.56 -13.03
CA ARG A 9 24.99 6.71 -14.21
C ARG A 9 26.47 6.47 -13.90
N GLU A 10 26.89 6.54 -12.66
CA GLU A 10 28.25 6.18 -12.26
C GLU A 10 28.47 4.67 -12.33
N LYS A 11 27.43 3.89 -12.00
CA LYS A 11 27.47 2.41 -12.04
C LYS A 11 27.03 1.83 -13.39
N HIS A 12 26.11 2.51 -14.06
CA HIS A 12 25.48 2.07 -15.29
C HIS A 12 25.45 3.18 -16.34
N PRO A 13 26.60 3.64 -16.87
CA PRO A 13 26.67 4.74 -17.82
C PRO A 13 25.99 4.43 -19.16
N GLU A 14 25.79 3.15 -19.48
CA GLU A 14 25.07 2.67 -20.67
C GLU A 14 23.56 2.89 -20.62
N TRP A 15 22.99 3.13 -19.45
CA TRP A 15 21.56 3.37 -19.28
C TRP A 15 21.26 4.87 -19.22
N GLN A 16 20.25 5.27 -20.01
CA GLN A 16 19.70 6.62 -20.00
C GLN A 16 18.24 6.54 -19.59
N GLY A 17 18.01 6.23 -18.32
CA GLY A 17 16.67 6.15 -17.76
C GLY A 17 16.21 7.47 -17.17
N GLU A 18 14.91 7.68 -17.16
CA GLU A 18 14.27 8.81 -16.50
C GLU A 18 13.23 8.29 -15.50
N ARG A 19 13.15 8.93 -14.33
CA ARG A 19 12.13 8.66 -13.35
C ARG A 19 11.05 9.71 -13.46
N THR A 20 9.85 9.31 -13.83
CA THR A 20 8.67 10.17 -13.86
C THR A 20 7.82 9.95 -12.62
N LYS A 21 7.25 11.03 -12.08
CA LYS A 21 6.29 11.01 -10.99
C LYS A 21 4.89 11.25 -11.55
N MET A 22 3.87 10.74 -10.90
CA MET A 22 2.50 11.09 -11.25
C MET A 22 2.21 12.57 -10.92
N VAL A 23 2.71 13.05 -9.77
CA VAL A 23 2.55 14.41 -9.29
C VAL A 23 3.91 15.00 -8.97
N TYR A 24 4.29 16.08 -9.65
CA TYR A 24 5.55 16.81 -9.39
C TYR A 24 5.42 17.84 -8.27
N ALA A 25 4.22 18.40 -8.09
CA ALA A 25 3.90 19.24 -6.95
C ALA A 25 2.46 19.00 -6.52
N PHE A 26 2.27 18.78 -5.21
CA PHE A 26 0.95 18.60 -4.62
C PHE A 26 0.25 19.96 -4.41
N PRO A 27 -1.09 19.98 -4.43
CA PRO A 27 -1.85 21.20 -4.18
C PRO A 27 -1.61 21.72 -2.76
N SER A 28 -1.58 23.05 -2.62
CA SER A 28 -1.26 23.71 -1.36
C SER A 28 -2.43 23.85 -0.37
N ASN A 29 -3.66 23.69 -0.85
CA ASN A 29 -4.85 23.87 -0.01
C ASN A 29 -5.27 22.58 0.70
N GLU A 30 -4.50 22.20 1.72
CA GLU A 30 -4.74 20.96 2.49
C GLU A 30 -6.14 20.91 3.12
N LYS A 31 -6.70 22.05 3.54
CA LYS A 31 -8.02 22.08 4.19
C LYS A 31 -9.16 21.67 3.27
N LEU A 32 -9.16 22.16 2.03
CA LEU A 32 -10.19 21.77 1.06
C LEU A 32 -10.02 20.31 0.64
N TRP A 33 -8.79 19.86 0.48
CA TRP A 33 -8.52 18.44 0.18
C TRP A 33 -8.88 17.51 1.34
N ALA A 34 -8.66 17.90 2.59
CA ALA A 34 -9.13 17.14 3.75
C ALA A 34 -10.67 17.03 3.75
N ARG A 35 -11.38 18.13 3.48
CA ARG A 35 -12.85 18.11 3.37
C ARG A 35 -13.34 17.23 2.22
N TYR A 36 -12.70 17.30 1.07
CA TYR A 36 -12.96 16.43 -0.06
C TYR A 36 -12.83 14.94 0.33
N THR A 37 -11.73 14.60 1.00
CA THR A 37 -11.45 13.23 1.47
C THR A 37 -12.53 12.74 2.46
N GLU A 38 -13.00 13.59 3.38
CA GLU A 38 -14.11 13.26 4.29
C GLU A 38 -15.38 12.94 3.51
N LEU A 39 -15.80 13.82 2.60
CA LEU A 39 -17.00 13.63 1.78
C LEU A 39 -16.93 12.35 0.96
N ARG A 40 -15.77 12.08 0.33
CA ARG A 40 -15.56 10.86 -0.43
C ARG A 40 -15.65 9.62 0.45
N SER A 41 -14.97 9.62 1.60
CA SER A 41 -14.98 8.50 2.54
C SER A 41 -16.37 8.23 3.10
N ASP A 42 -17.13 9.26 3.44
CA ASP A 42 -18.48 9.12 3.95
C ASP A 42 -19.43 8.57 2.89
N SER A 43 -19.32 9.04 1.64
CA SER A 43 -20.08 8.48 0.54
C SER A 43 -19.79 7.00 0.34
N LEU A 44 -18.52 6.60 0.26
CA LEU A 44 -18.12 5.22 0.06
C LEU A 44 -18.52 4.29 1.22
N ARG A 45 -18.49 4.78 2.48
CA ARG A 45 -18.98 4.01 3.63
C ARG A 45 -20.49 3.73 3.60
N ASN A 46 -21.24 4.56 2.89
CA ASN A 46 -22.68 4.44 2.73
C ASN A 46 -23.07 3.87 1.35
N ASP A 47 -22.22 3.08 0.74
CA ASP A 47 -22.41 2.45 -0.58
C ASP A 47 -22.64 3.45 -1.73
N GLY A 48 -22.19 4.70 -1.56
CA GLY A 48 -22.25 5.74 -2.59
C GLY A 48 -21.06 5.66 -3.55
N ASP A 49 -21.08 6.51 -4.57
CA ASP A 49 -20.09 6.57 -5.67
C ASP A 49 -19.07 7.71 -5.55
N GLY A 50 -19.14 8.52 -4.48
CA GLY A 50 -18.28 9.68 -4.29
C GLY A 50 -18.66 10.93 -5.12
N ALA A 51 -19.84 10.95 -5.74
CA ALA A 51 -20.31 12.06 -6.58
C ALA A 51 -20.39 13.39 -5.80
N GLU A 52 -20.77 13.35 -4.51
CA GLU A 52 -20.81 14.55 -3.65
C GLU A 52 -19.41 15.19 -3.51
N ALA A 53 -18.38 14.37 -3.33
CA ALA A 53 -17.01 14.86 -3.26
C ALA A 53 -16.56 15.45 -4.60
N THR A 54 -16.92 14.81 -5.73
CA THR A 54 -16.62 15.33 -7.06
C THR A 54 -17.32 16.67 -7.33
N GLU A 55 -18.56 16.86 -6.85
CA GLU A 55 -19.25 18.14 -6.94
C GLU A 55 -18.59 19.22 -6.08
N PHE A 56 -18.24 18.88 -4.84
CA PHE A 56 -17.48 19.78 -3.98
C PHE A 56 -16.15 20.22 -4.64
N TYR A 57 -15.43 19.27 -5.28
CA TYR A 57 -14.23 19.59 -6.03
C TYR A 57 -14.51 20.51 -7.22
N ARG A 58 -15.60 20.27 -7.96
CA ARG A 58 -15.99 21.13 -9.11
C ARG A 58 -16.22 22.57 -8.68
N GLU A 59 -16.91 22.80 -7.56
CA GLU A 59 -17.20 24.13 -7.04
C GLU A 59 -15.95 24.85 -6.53
N ASN A 60 -14.94 24.12 -6.02
CA ASN A 60 -13.77 24.68 -5.37
C ASN A 60 -12.47 24.47 -6.18
N ARG A 61 -12.58 24.02 -7.42
CA ARG A 61 -11.45 23.53 -8.22
C ARG A 61 -10.28 24.50 -8.31
N GLU A 62 -10.54 25.76 -8.61
CA GLU A 62 -9.49 26.77 -8.73
C GLU A 62 -8.65 26.88 -7.45
N ALA A 63 -9.31 26.87 -6.30
CA ALA A 63 -8.64 26.97 -5.00
C ALA A 63 -7.96 25.65 -4.59
N MET A 64 -8.50 24.52 -5.03
CA MET A 64 -7.97 23.19 -4.71
C MET A 64 -6.76 22.82 -5.59
N ASP A 65 -6.70 23.30 -6.82
CA ASP A 65 -5.61 22.98 -7.75
C ASP A 65 -4.38 23.88 -7.58
N VAL A 66 -4.44 24.91 -6.72
CA VAL A 66 -3.32 25.85 -6.54
C VAL A 66 -2.03 25.12 -6.15
N GLY A 67 -1.01 25.31 -6.98
CA GLY A 67 0.32 24.73 -6.77
C GLY A 67 0.48 23.30 -7.29
N ALA A 68 -0.59 22.66 -7.77
CA ALA A 68 -0.49 21.32 -8.31
C ALA A 68 0.21 21.27 -9.68
N VAL A 69 1.10 20.29 -9.84
CA VAL A 69 1.76 19.97 -11.11
C VAL A 69 1.73 18.47 -11.31
N VAL A 70 1.04 18.02 -12.36
CA VAL A 70 0.92 16.60 -12.73
C VAL A 70 1.75 16.29 -13.97
N ALA A 71 2.21 15.05 -14.09
CA ALA A 71 2.98 14.62 -15.26
C ALA A 71 2.13 14.51 -16.53
N TRP A 72 0.88 14.08 -16.37
CA TRP A 72 -0.03 13.83 -17.48
C TRP A 72 -1.43 14.37 -17.18
N PRO A 73 -1.77 15.58 -17.66
CA PRO A 73 -3.03 16.26 -17.36
C PRO A 73 -4.31 15.53 -17.80
N GLU A 74 -4.21 14.69 -18.82
CA GLU A 74 -5.34 13.95 -19.39
C GLU A 74 -5.58 12.59 -18.71
N ARG A 75 -4.74 12.20 -17.75
CA ARG A 75 -4.85 10.92 -17.05
C ARG A 75 -5.80 11.00 -15.86
N PHE A 76 -7.07 10.75 -16.09
CA PHE A 76 -8.10 10.61 -15.06
C PHE A 76 -9.25 9.75 -15.57
N ASN A 77 -10.10 9.25 -14.67
CA ASN A 77 -11.24 8.41 -15.00
C ASN A 77 -12.45 9.24 -15.45
N GLU A 78 -13.45 8.61 -16.06
CA GLU A 78 -14.64 9.29 -16.59
C GLU A 78 -15.48 9.97 -15.50
N ASP A 79 -15.43 9.48 -14.26
CA ASP A 79 -16.12 10.02 -13.08
C ASP A 79 -15.32 11.12 -12.35
N GLU A 80 -14.13 11.44 -12.85
CA GLU A 80 -13.23 12.44 -12.31
C GLU A 80 -13.13 13.67 -13.23
N LEU A 81 -12.63 14.79 -12.71
CA LEU A 81 -12.59 16.05 -13.46
C LEU A 81 -11.15 16.48 -13.82
N SER A 82 -10.15 15.86 -13.23
CA SER A 82 -8.75 16.21 -13.48
C SER A 82 -7.78 15.13 -13.02
N ALA A 83 -6.56 15.17 -13.58
CA ALA A 83 -5.49 14.28 -13.17
C ALA A 83 -5.03 14.48 -11.71
N ILE A 84 -5.16 15.70 -11.15
CA ILE A 84 -4.85 15.91 -9.74
C ILE A 84 -5.93 15.31 -8.83
N GLN A 85 -7.21 15.40 -9.19
CA GLN A 85 -8.27 14.69 -8.47
C GLN A 85 -8.02 13.18 -8.49
N HIS A 86 -7.68 12.62 -9.65
CA HIS A 86 -7.33 11.20 -9.79
C HIS A 86 -6.15 10.81 -8.89
N ALA A 87 -5.08 11.59 -8.89
CA ALA A 87 -3.91 11.32 -8.05
C ALA A 87 -4.26 11.35 -6.54
N MET A 88 -5.08 12.33 -6.12
CA MET A 88 -5.51 12.43 -4.72
C MET A 88 -6.45 11.29 -4.31
N ASN A 89 -7.32 10.84 -5.21
CA ASN A 89 -8.15 9.65 -5.00
C ASN A 89 -7.28 8.39 -4.83
N LEU A 90 -6.31 8.17 -5.71
CA LEU A 90 -5.38 7.04 -5.59
C LEU A 90 -4.57 7.09 -4.30
N LYS A 91 -4.08 8.28 -3.91
CA LYS A 91 -3.34 8.46 -2.66
C LYS A 91 -4.19 8.10 -1.44
N HIS A 92 -5.47 8.48 -1.46
CA HIS A 92 -6.41 8.16 -0.39
C HIS A 92 -6.81 6.68 -0.38
N ASP A 93 -7.21 6.14 -1.52
CA ASP A 93 -7.78 4.80 -1.64
C ASP A 93 -6.73 3.69 -1.47
N ARG A 94 -5.49 3.93 -1.89
CA ARG A 94 -4.36 2.97 -1.79
C ARG A 94 -3.48 3.19 -0.58
N GLY A 95 -3.60 4.33 0.08
CA GLY A 95 -2.72 4.77 1.14
C GLY A 95 -1.42 5.41 0.62
N GLU A 96 -0.80 6.20 1.48
CA GLU A 96 0.34 7.03 1.12
C GLU A 96 1.56 6.20 0.69
N SER A 97 1.88 5.15 1.43
CA SER A 97 3.04 4.27 1.15
C SER A 97 2.93 3.61 -0.23
N ALA A 98 1.78 3.02 -0.56
CA ALA A 98 1.54 2.40 -1.86
C ALA A 98 1.53 3.44 -3.00
N PHE A 99 0.91 4.61 -2.76
CA PHE A 99 0.89 5.68 -3.76
C PHE A 99 2.31 6.16 -4.10
N PHE A 100 3.15 6.41 -3.10
CA PHE A 100 4.52 6.84 -3.34
C PHE A 100 5.38 5.77 -4.00
N ALA A 101 5.16 4.50 -3.66
CA ALA A 101 5.90 3.40 -4.28
C ALA A 101 5.51 3.17 -5.74
N GLU A 102 4.19 3.14 -6.05
CA GLU A 102 3.69 2.68 -7.34
C GLU A 102 3.47 3.79 -8.36
N TYR A 103 3.09 5.00 -7.91
CA TYR A 103 2.71 6.11 -8.79
C TYR A 103 3.70 7.26 -8.78
N GLN A 104 4.41 7.45 -7.66
CA GLN A 104 5.45 8.48 -7.55
C GLN A 104 6.84 7.95 -7.87
N ASN A 105 7.02 6.63 -7.95
CA ASN A 105 8.33 5.99 -8.05
C ASN A 105 9.31 6.44 -6.94
N GLU A 106 8.77 6.82 -5.79
CA GLU A 106 9.50 7.25 -4.59
C GLU A 106 9.00 6.46 -3.38
N PRO A 107 9.33 5.14 -3.29
CA PRO A 107 8.90 4.35 -2.15
C PRO A 107 9.35 5.03 -0.87
N VAL A 108 8.38 5.33 -0.01
CA VAL A 108 8.67 5.81 1.34
C VAL A 108 9.42 4.68 2.02
N VAL A 109 10.66 4.93 2.40
CA VAL A 109 11.36 4.04 3.32
C VAL A 109 10.63 4.22 4.64
N GLU A 110 9.66 3.35 4.90
CA GLU A 110 9.09 3.25 6.23
C GLU A 110 10.27 3.12 7.17
N ALA A 111 10.39 4.06 8.08
CA ALA A 111 11.40 3.99 9.10
C ALA A 111 11.25 2.60 9.73
N GLN A 112 12.25 1.75 9.56
CA GLN A 112 12.28 0.40 10.16
C GLN A 112 12.27 0.58 11.68
N GLY A 113 11.13 0.93 12.24
CA GLY A 113 11.02 1.32 13.63
C GLY A 113 9.65 1.19 14.26
N GLU A 114 8.60 1.04 13.45
CA GLU A 114 7.25 0.91 14.01
C GLU A 114 6.69 -0.48 13.68
N GLU A 115 6.72 -1.35 14.70
CA GLU A 115 5.97 -2.62 14.81
C GLU A 115 6.48 -3.88 14.10
N MET A 116 7.72 -3.97 13.67
CA MET A 116 8.27 -5.28 13.41
C MET A 116 8.58 -6.00 14.72
N LEU A 117 7.86 -7.10 14.98
CA LEU A 117 8.16 -7.95 16.14
C LEU A 117 9.61 -8.41 16.09
N SER A 118 10.36 -8.17 17.18
CA SER A 118 11.71 -8.69 17.33
C SER A 118 11.70 -10.23 17.44
N ALA A 119 12.82 -10.85 17.13
CA ALA A 119 12.97 -12.30 17.31
C ALA A 119 12.69 -12.75 18.76
N ASP A 120 13.04 -11.93 19.75
CA ASP A 120 12.78 -12.21 21.16
C ASP A 120 11.29 -12.13 21.50
N GLU A 121 10.56 -11.16 20.96
CA GLU A 121 9.11 -11.07 21.13
C GLU A 121 8.37 -12.25 20.47
N ILE A 122 8.85 -12.72 19.32
CA ILE A 122 8.32 -13.92 18.68
C ILE A 122 8.65 -15.15 19.52
N ALA A 123 9.88 -15.28 20.03
CA ALA A 123 10.30 -16.38 20.86
C ALA A 123 9.49 -16.49 22.17
N CYS A 124 9.08 -15.35 22.75
CA CYS A 124 8.20 -15.33 23.92
C CYS A 124 6.78 -15.87 23.66
N LYS A 125 6.38 -15.98 22.39
CA LYS A 125 5.06 -16.50 21.99
C LYS A 125 5.10 -17.99 21.61
N VAL A 126 6.25 -18.65 21.73
CA VAL A 126 6.34 -20.10 21.51
C VAL A 126 5.46 -20.82 22.51
N ASN A 127 4.55 -21.61 22.00
CA ASN A 127 3.66 -22.47 22.80
C ASN A 127 4.27 -23.88 22.98
N GLY A 128 3.63 -24.72 23.75
CA GLY A 128 4.12 -26.07 24.02
C GLY A 128 3.81 -27.11 22.95
N TYR A 129 3.17 -26.74 21.84
CA TYR A 129 2.82 -27.67 20.76
C TYR A 129 4.03 -28.03 19.90
N GLN A 130 4.01 -29.29 19.42
CA GLN A 130 5.02 -29.72 18.47
C GLN A 130 4.69 -29.24 17.04
N ARG A 131 5.71 -29.15 16.21
CA ARG A 131 5.54 -28.81 14.79
C ARG A 131 4.59 -29.81 14.12
N GLY A 132 3.60 -29.31 13.39
CA GLY A 132 2.56 -30.10 12.75
C GLY A 132 1.37 -30.43 13.67
N GLU A 133 1.41 -30.04 14.96
CA GLU A 133 0.31 -30.25 15.89
C GLU A 133 -0.69 -29.13 15.84
N VAL A 134 -1.96 -29.48 15.59
CA VAL A 134 -3.06 -28.51 15.55
C VAL A 134 -3.73 -28.46 16.92
N PRO A 135 -3.84 -27.27 17.57
CA PRO A 135 -4.56 -27.15 18.84
C PRO A 135 -6.02 -27.60 18.75
N LEU A 136 -6.51 -28.30 19.77
CA LEU A 136 -7.89 -28.80 19.79
C LEU A 136 -8.96 -27.71 19.72
N GLY A 137 -8.63 -26.49 20.15
CA GLY A 137 -9.54 -25.33 20.07
C GLY A 137 -9.62 -24.67 18.67
N ALA A 138 -8.76 -25.09 17.75
CA ALA A 138 -8.76 -24.51 16.41
C ALA A 138 -9.93 -25.04 15.56
N SER A 139 -10.67 -24.12 14.96
CA SER A 139 -11.81 -24.39 14.08
C SER A 139 -11.47 -24.25 12.59
N HIS A 140 -10.40 -23.53 12.25
CA HIS A 140 -9.99 -23.25 10.88
C HIS A 140 -8.49 -23.46 10.72
N LEU A 141 -8.10 -23.93 9.53
CA LEU A 141 -6.71 -24.04 9.11
C LEU A 141 -6.54 -23.28 7.81
N THR A 142 -5.55 -22.37 7.78
CA THR A 142 -5.20 -21.61 6.59
C THR A 142 -3.75 -21.84 6.23
N MET A 143 -3.41 -21.69 4.94
CA MET A 143 -2.04 -21.73 4.46
C MET A 143 -1.78 -20.48 3.62
N PHE A 144 -0.66 -19.84 3.89
CA PHE A 144 -0.10 -18.77 3.06
C PHE A 144 1.11 -19.32 2.30
N ILE A 145 1.20 -18.97 1.01
CA ILE A 145 2.34 -19.34 0.15
C ILE A 145 2.82 -18.07 -0.56
N ASP A 146 4.04 -17.69 -0.28
CA ASP A 146 4.74 -16.60 -0.97
C ASP A 146 5.65 -17.17 -2.08
N VAL A 147 5.35 -16.77 -3.33
CA VAL A 147 6.06 -17.27 -4.51
C VAL A 147 7.17 -16.32 -4.88
N GLN A 148 8.41 -16.72 -4.65
CA GLN A 148 9.61 -15.98 -5.04
C GLN A 148 10.25 -16.62 -6.28
N GLN A 149 11.17 -15.91 -6.92
CA GLN A 149 11.83 -16.39 -8.15
C GLN A 149 12.57 -17.73 -8.01
N LYS A 150 13.09 -18.06 -6.82
CA LYS A 150 13.92 -19.23 -6.56
C LYS A 150 13.39 -20.16 -5.47
N ALA A 151 12.41 -19.73 -4.72
CA ALA A 151 11.86 -20.49 -3.61
C ALA A 151 10.38 -20.14 -3.37
N LEU A 152 9.66 -21.08 -2.79
CA LEU A 152 8.36 -20.83 -2.18
C LEU A 152 8.56 -20.75 -0.66
N PHE A 153 7.99 -19.75 -0.02
CA PHE A 153 7.87 -19.70 1.44
C PHE A 153 6.43 -20.03 1.78
N TRP A 154 6.22 -20.87 2.78
CA TRP A 154 4.88 -21.22 3.17
C TRP A 154 4.72 -21.28 4.68
N MET A 155 3.52 -21.03 5.16
CA MET A 155 3.16 -21.09 6.57
C MET A 155 1.71 -21.58 6.72
N ALA A 156 1.50 -22.54 7.58
CA ALA A 156 0.18 -23.02 7.97
C ALA A 156 -0.18 -22.51 9.36
N VAL A 157 -1.38 -21.95 9.51
CA VAL A 157 -1.88 -21.36 10.75
C VAL A 157 -3.23 -21.93 11.09
N ALA A 158 -3.36 -22.42 12.33
CA ALA A 158 -4.61 -22.86 12.92
C ALA A 158 -5.25 -21.71 13.72
N TRP A 159 -6.54 -21.47 13.53
CA TRP A 159 -7.28 -20.36 14.11
C TRP A 159 -8.37 -20.82 15.05
N GLU A 160 -8.46 -20.19 16.19
CA GLU A 160 -9.59 -20.30 17.12
C GLU A 160 -10.69 -19.29 16.77
N GLU A 161 -11.90 -19.50 17.30
CA GLU A 161 -13.02 -18.55 17.08
C GLU A 161 -12.75 -17.15 17.61
N SER A 162 -11.87 -17.02 18.62
CA SER A 162 -11.41 -15.74 19.16
C SER A 162 -10.41 -14.99 18.27
N PHE A 163 -10.14 -15.49 17.07
CA PHE A 163 -9.13 -14.98 16.15
C PHE A 163 -7.67 -15.14 16.66
N THR A 164 -7.45 -16.06 17.59
CA THR A 164 -6.10 -16.45 18.02
C THR A 164 -5.52 -17.40 16.99
N GLY A 165 -4.36 -17.05 16.42
CA GLY A 165 -3.65 -17.86 15.44
C GLY A 165 -2.48 -18.62 16.05
N HIS A 166 -2.36 -19.91 15.73
CA HIS A 166 -1.21 -20.74 16.09
C HIS A 166 -0.49 -21.18 14.84
N VAL A 167 0.79 -20.80 14.68
CA VAL A 167 1.62 -21.30 13.60
C VAL A 167 1.86 -22.77 13.82
N VAL A 168 1.31 -23.61 12.95
CA VAL A 168 1.39 -25.08 13.02
C VAL A 168 2.63 -25.58 12.32
N ASP A 169 2.91 -25.03 11.16
CA ASP A 169 4.07 -25.41 10.36
C ASP A 169 4.46 -24.28 9.37
N TYR A 170 5.73 -24.26 8.98
CA TYR A 170 6.25 -23.31 8.00
C TYR A 170 7.51 -23.88 7.35
N GLY A 171 7.85 -23.35 6.19
CA GLY A 171 9.06 -23.81 5.50
C GLY A 171 9.31 -23.13 4.17
N THR A 172 10.27 -23.68 3.46
CA THR A 172 10.64 -23.29 2.11
C THR A 172 10.61 -24.47 1.17
N TRP A 173 10.35 -24.24 -0.09
CA TRP A 173 10.56 -25.25 -1.14
C TRP A 173 11.30 -24.61 -2.33
N PRO A 174 12.38 -25.23 -2.87
CA PRO A 174 13.06 -26.40 -2.29
C PRO A 174 13.62 -26.12 -0.88
N GLU A 175 13.73 -27.15 -0.07
CA GLU A 175 14.37 -27.05 1.26
C GLU A 175 15.78 -26.49 1.12
N GLN A 176 16.11 -25.51 1.94
CA GLN A 176 17.43 -24.87 1.99
C GLN A 176 18.17 -25.26 3.27
#